data_81990ceef8546e7f96c19b2c04bc1c2f
#
_entry.id   81990ceef8546e7f96c19b2c04bc1c2f
#
_cell.length_a   1.000
_cell.length_b   1.000
_cell.length_c   1.000
_cell.angle_alpha   90.00
_cell.angle_beta   90.00
_cell.angle_gamma   90.00
#
_symmetry.space_group_name_H-M   'P 1'
#
loop_
_entity.id
_entity.type
_entity.pdbx_description
1 polymer ?
#
loop_
_entity_poly.entity_id
_entity_poly.type
_entity_poly.pdbx_seq_one_letter_code
_entity_poly.pdbx_strand_id
1 'polypeptide(L)'
;MKTLLIVEDDTDIQDYYQILLSGLGVRVLCAYTGKQGLDFVDAGENVDLILLDIVLPEMGGEEFFRELRLVRQAATSVIVCSVDEKLIEPLRQIGTVQGTFFKGDPGGALVAMIKEQLGL
;
A
#
# COMPACT_ATOMS: atom_id res chain seq x y z
N MET A 1 -3.24 -16.04 8.92
CA MET A 1 -2.51 -15.56 7.73
C MET A 1 -2.68 -14.05 7.63
N LYS A 2 -1.59 -13.34 7.46
CA LYS A 2 -1.62 -11.89 7.27
C LYS A 2 -2.14 -11.54 5.87
N THR A 3 -2.85 -10.42 5.77
CA THR A 3 -3.43 -9.93 4.52
C THR A 3 -2.79 -8.60 4.11
N LEU A 4 -2.29 -8.56 2.89
CA LEU A 4 -1.66 -7.40 2.28
C LEU A 4 -2.52 -6.91 1.13
N LEU A 5 -2.87 -5.62 1.13
CA LEU A 5 -3.56 -4.97 0.03
C LEU A 5 -2.56 -4.15 -0.78
N ILE A 6 -2.50 -4.39 -2.09
CA ILE A 6 -1.68 -3.60 -3.00
C ILE A 6 -2.60 -2.70 -3.82
N VAL A 7 -2.38 -1.39 -3.74
CA VAL A 7 -3.13 -0.39 -4.52
C VAL A 7 -2.17 0.18 -5.57
N GLU A 8 -2.26 -0.32 -6.79
CA GLU A 8 -1.38 0.00 -7.90
C GLU A 8 -2.11 -0.22 -9.22
N ASP A 9 -2.14 0.78 -10.10
CA ASP A 9 -2.87 0.69 -11.36
C ASP A 9 -2.14 -0.08 -12.47
N ASP A 10 -0.80 -0.17 -12.39
CA ASP A 10 0.01 -0.86 -13.38
C ASP A 10 0.00 -2.38 -13.13
N THR A 11 -0.53 -3.14 -14.10
CA THR A 11 -0.64 -4.59 -13.97
C THR A 11 0.72 -5.27 -13.90
N ASP A 12 1.72 -4.77 -14.59
CA ASP A 12 3.07 -5.35 -14.56
C ASP A 12 3.72 -5.16 -13.19
N ILE A 13 3.51 -4.00 -12.57
CA ILE A 13 4.00 -3.73 -11.21
C ILE A 13 3.28 -4.61 -10.20
N GLN A 14 1.95 -4.78 -10.34
CA GLN A 14 1.18 -5.69 -9.50
C GLN A 14 1.75 -7.11 -9.58
N ASP A 15 1.98 -7.60 -10.79
CA ASP A 15 2.55 -8.94 -11.01
C ASP A 15 3.95 -9.05 -10.38
N TYR A 16 4.77 -8.03 -10.53
CA TYR A 16 6.11 -7.99 -9.93
C TYR A 16 6.02 -8.10 -8.39
N TYR A 17 5.15 -7.33 -7.76
CA TYR A 17 4.97 -7.39 -6.32
C TYR A 17 4.48 -8.78 -5.87
N GLN A 18 3.55 -9.37 -6.60
CA GLN A 18 3.08 -10.71 -6.27
C GLN A 18 4.20 -11.76 -6.33
N ILE A 19 5.09 -11.64 -7.31
CA ILE A 19 6.27 -12.52 -7.41
C ILE A 19 7.18 -12.32 -6.20
N LEU A 20 7.47 -11.07 -5.84
CA LEU A 20 8.30 -10.76 -4.67
C LEU A 20 7.73 -11.35 -3.37
N LEU A 21 6.42 -11.40 -3.25
CA LEU A 21 5.72 -11.79 -2.03
C LEU A 21 5.35 -13.27 -1.99
N SER A 22 5.57 -14.01 -3.07
CA SER A 22 5.08 -15.38 -3.22
C SER A 22 5.60 -16.36 -2.17
N GLY A 23 6.76 -16.09 -1.57
CA GLY A 23 7.33 -16.97 -0.55
C GLY A 23 6.99 -16.60 0.90
N LEU A 24 6.19 -15.56 1.13
CA LEU A 24 5.96 -15.04 2.47
C LEU A 24 4.76 -15.65 3.21
N GLY A 25 3.93 -16.43 2.52
CA GLY A 25 2.74 -17.02 3.14
C GLY A 25 1.68 -15.98 3.52
N VAL A 26 1.61 -14.86 2.79
CA VAL A 26 0.61 -13.81 3.00
C VAL A 26 -0.51 -13.92 1.98
N ARG A 27 -1.71 -13.49 2.37
CA ARG A 27 -2.82 -13.33 1.46
C ARG A 27 -2.69 -11.97 0.78
N VAL A 28 -2.69 -11.93 -0.54
CA VAL A 28 -2.54 -10.68 -1.31
C VAL A 28 -3.86 -10.32 -1.97
N LEU A 29 -4.32 -9.09 -1.73
CA LEU A 29 -5.45 -8.48 -2.41
C LEU A 29 -4.92 -7.43 -3.36
N CYS A 30 -5.36 -7.44 -4.62
CA CYS A 30 -4.91 -6.50 -5.64
C CYS A 30 -6.02 -5.52 -5.99
N ALA A 31 -5.77 -4.23 -5.73
CA ALA A 31 -6.64 -3.15 -6.17
C ALA A 31 -5.92 -2.35 -7.25
N TYR A 32 -6.61 -2.11 -8.36
CA TYR A 32 -6.04 -1.38 -9.51
C TYR A 32 -6.46 0.09 -9.51
N THR A 33 -7.32 0.47 -8.59
CA THR A 33 -7.74 1.86 -8.37
C THR A 33 -7.85 2.12 -6.88
N GLY A 34 -7.81 3.39 -6.50
CA GLY A 34 -8.03 3.77 -5.09
C GLY A 34 -9.41 3.35 -4.61
N LYS A 35 -10.43 3.46 -5.47
CA LYS A 35 -11.79 3.05 -5.13
C LYS A 35 -11.87 1.55 -4.81
N GLN A 36 -11.24 0.71 -5.63
CA GLN A 36 -11.19 -0.73 -5.35
C GLN A 36 -10.50 -1.02 -4.02
N GLY A 37 -9.43 -0.30 -3.72
CA GLY A 37 -8.73 -0.42 -2.43
C GLY A 37 -9.65 -0.09 -1.25
N LEU A 38 -10.40 0.99 -1.34
CA LEU A 38 -11.36 1.36 -0.30
C LEU A 38 -12.50 0.35 -0.20
N ASP A 39 -12.95 -0.21 -1.32
CA ASP A 39 -13.98 -1.25 -1.32
C ASP A 39 -13.52 -2.49 -0.55
N PHE A 40 -12.27 -2.91 -0.67
CA PHE A 40 -11.71 -4.00 0.14
C PHE A 40 -11.73 -3.66 1.63
N VAL A 41 -11.34 -2.46 1.99
CA VAL A 41 -11.35 -1.99 3.39
C VAL A 41 -12.78 -2.00 3.93
N ASP A 42 -13.73 -1.47 3.16
CA ASP A 42 -15.14 -1.38 3.56
C ASP A 42 -15.82 -2.74 3.64
N ALA A 43 -15.34 -3.72 2.87
CA ALA A 43 -15.86 -5.09 2.90
C ALA A 43 -15.42 -5.88 4.15
N GLY A 44 -14.59 -5.29 5.02
CA GLY A 44 -14.15 -5.96 6.25
C GLY A 44 -13.12 -7.05 6.03
N GLU A 45 -12.24 -6.88 5.06
CA GLU A 45 -11.23 -7.88 4.67
C GLU A 45 -10.07 -8.02 5.66
N ASN A 46 -10.08 -7.34 6.78
CA ASN A 46 -9.03 -7.41 7.81
C ASN A 46 -7.62 -7.21 7.25
N VAL A 47 -7.44 -6.12 6.52
CA VAL A 47 -6.15 -5.79 5.91
C VAL A 47 -5.12 -5.44 6.98
N ASP A 48 -3.98 -6.11 6.97
CA ASP A 48 -2.90 -5.89 7.93
C ASP A 48 -1.90 -4.84 7.45
N LEU A 49 -1.72 -4.71 6.15
CA LEU A 49 -0.77 -3.78 5.54
C LEU A 49 -1.26 -3.39 4.16
N ILE A 50 -1.08 -2.12 3.81
CA ILE A 50 -1.37 -1.59 2.47
C ILE A 50 -0.07 -1.12 1.83
N LEU A 51 0.20 -1.60 0.61
CA LEU A 51 1.19 -0.98 -0.28
C LEU A 51 0.43 0.01 -1.15
N LEU A 52 0.75 1.27 -1.05
CA LEU A 52 0.02 2.34 -1.73
C LEU A 52 0.92 3.07 -2.71
N ASP A 53 0.56 3.05 -3.99
CA ASP A 53 1.13 3.94 -4.99
C ASP A 53 0.50 5.32 -4.85
N ILE A 54 1.30 6.38 -4.98
CA ILE A 54 0.80 7.76 -4.88
C ILE A 54 0.15 8.21 -6.18
N VAL A 55 0.74 7.86 -7.32
CA VAL A 55 0.24 8.31 -8.64
C VAL A 55 -0.72 7.28 -9.19
N LEU A 56 -2.00 7.49 -8.93
CA LEU A 56 -3.09 6.63 -9.39
C LEU A 56 -4.06 7.45 -10.23
N PRO A 57 -4.73 6.83 -11.23
CA PRO A 57 -5.77 7.52 -11.99
C PRO A 57 -7.02 7.75 -11.13
N GLU A 58 -7.78 8.80 -11.45
CA GLU A 58 -9.04 9.17 -10.80
C GLU A 58 -8.82 9.58 -9.33
N MET A 59 -8.75 8.61 -8.42
CA MET A 59 -8.44 8.84 -7.02
C MET A 59 -6.94 8.64 -6.80
N GLY A 60 -6.19 9.71 -6.56
CA GLY A 60 -4.76 9.62 -6.26
C GLY A 60 -4.48 9.00 -4.90
N GLY A 61 -3.20 8.66 -4.66
CA GLY A 61 -2.80 8.06 -3.39
C GLY A 61 -3.04 8.96 -2.19
N GLU A 62 -2.88 10.26 -2.34
CA GLU A 62 -3.17 11.22 -1.27
C GLU A 62 -4.65 11.19 -0.89
N GLU A 63 -5.55 11.21 -1.87
CA GLU A 63 -6.98 11.14 -1.62
C GLU A 63 -7.38 9.81 -0.98
N PHE A 64 -6.82 8.70 -1.48
CA PHE A 64 -7.02 7.38 -0.87
C PHE A 64 -6.61 7.39 0.60
N PHE A 65 -5.43 7.93 0.90
CA PHE A 65 -4.90 7.97 2.26
C PHE A 65 -5.75 8.85 3.17
N ARG A 66 -6.23 9.98 2.64
CA ARG A 66 -7.16 10.86 3.36
C ARG A 66 -8.46 10.14 3.70
N GLU A 67 -9.03 9.42 2.74
CA GLU A 67 -10.24 8.63 2.96
C GLU A 67 -10.00 7.52 4.00
N LEU A 68 -8.84 6.88 3.94
CA LEU A 68 -8.49 5.83 4.89
C LEU A 68 -8.37 6.37 6.32
N ARG A 69 -7.59 7.43 6.52
CA ARG A 69 -7.25 7.96 7.84
C ARG A 69 -8.33 8.83 8.44
N LEU A 70 -8.89 9.74 7.66
CA LEU A 70 -9.79 10.78 8.20
C LEU A 70 -11.26 10.37 8.12
N VAL A 71 -11.69 9.73 7.06
CA VAL A 71 -13.10 9.34 6.89
C VAL A 71 -13.37 8.02 7.60
N ARG A 72 -12.56 6.99 7.31
CA ARG A 72 -12.72 5.65 7.91
C ARG A 72 -12.05 5.52 9.27
N GLN A 73 -11.18 6.45 9.62
CA GLN A 73 -10.42 6.43 10.87
C GLN A 73 -9.66 5.11 11.06
N ALA A 74 -9.19 4.56 9.95
CA ALA A 74 -8.45 3.31 9.97
C ALA A 74 -6.98 3.55 10.27
N ALA A 75 -6.42 2.78 11.19
CA ALA A 75 -5.00 2.85 11.58
C ALA A 75 -4.16 1.78 10.88
N THR A 76 -4.68 1.16 9.84
CA THR A 76 -3.97 0.13 9.05
C THR A 76 -2.60 0.63 8.63
N SER A 77 -1.57 -0.20 8.81
CA SER A 77 -0.21 0.15 8.40
C SER A 77 -0.14 0.37 6.89
N VAL A 78 0.55 1.44 6.47
CA VAL A 78 0.69 1.79 5.07
C VAL A 78 2.18 1.99 4.74
N ILE A 79 2.64 1.30 3.69
CA ILE A 79 3.92 1.58 3.05
C ILE A 79 3.59 2.31 1.75
N VAL A 80 4.10 3.52 1.60
CA VAL A 80 3.89 4.32 0.39
C VAL A 80 5.03 4.03 -0.59
N CYS A 81 4.67 3.68 -1.82
CA CYS A 81 5.62 3.43 -2.90
C CYS A 81 5.63 4.63 -3.83
N SER A 82 6.78 5.25 -4.04
CA SER A 82 6.89 6.49 -4.79
C SER A 82 8.18 6.57 -5.61
N VAL A 83 8.15 7.34 -6.68
CA VAL A 83 9.33 7.71 -7.47
C VAL A 83 9.96 9.02 -6.99
N ASP A 84 9.25 9.78 -6.16
CA ASP A 84 9.69 11.09 -5.66
C ASP A 84 9.25 11.27 -4.21
N GLU A 85 10.22 11.47 -3.32
CA GLU A 85 9.97 11.65 -1.89
C GLU A 85 9.08 12.86 -1.58
N LYS A 86 9.11 13.88 -2.43
CA LYS A 86 8.28 15.09 -2.27
C LYS A 86 6.79 14.78 -2.32
N LEU A 87 6.39 13.70 -3.00
CA LEU A 87 4.99 13.30 -3.09
C LEU A 87 4.47 12.69 -1.80
N ILE A 88 5.36 12.29 -0.89
CA ILE A 88 5.00 11.62 0.35
C ILE A 88 4.60 12.61 1.44
N GLU A 89 5.21 13.79 1.44
CA GLU A 89 5.00 14.79 2.49
C GLU A 89 3.53 15.16 2.72
N PRO A 90 2.71 15.38 1.67
CA PRO A 90 1.28 15.62 1.89
C PRO A 90 0.57 14.51 2.65
N LEU A 91 0.98 13.26 2.46
CA LEU A 91 0.39 12.13 3.20
C LEU A 91 0.76 12.20 4.68
N ARG A 92 2.02 12.53 4.98
CA ARG A 92 2.47 12.67 6.37
C ARG A 92 1.72 13.76 7.13
N GLN A 93 1.23 14.78 6.43
CA GLN A 93 0.41 15.82 7.03
C GLN A 93 -0.99 15.31 7.39
N ILE A 94 -1.46 14.24 6.73
CA ILE A 94 -2.77 13.65 6.98
C ILE A 94 -2.71 12.66 8.15
N GLY A 95 -1.67 11.84 8.22
CA GLY A 95 -1.54 10.82 9.25
C GLY A 95 -0.24 10.04 9.15
N THR A 96 -0.13 8.98 9.96
CA THR A 96 1.07 8.18 10.03
C THR A 96 1.25 7.31 8.79
N VAL A 97 2.43 7.40 8.18
CA VAL A 97 2.91 6.50 7.13
C VAL A 97 3.96 5.61 7.77
N GLN A 98 3.73 4.29 7.81
CA GLN A 98 4.61 3.36 8.50
C GLN A 98 5.93 3.11 7.78
N GLY A 99 5.94 3.27 6.46
CA GLY A 99 7.17 3.13 5.69
C GLY A 99 7.04 3.76 4.31
N THR A 100 8.17 4.04 3.71
CA THR A 100 8.25 4.59 2.35
C THR A 100 9.24 3.74 1.56
N PHE A 101 8.81 3.31 0.38
CA PHE A 101 9.67 2.56 -0.55
C PHE A 101 9.86 3.37 -1.81
N PHE A 102 11.13 3.64 -2.15
CA PHE A 102 11.46 4.31 -3.40
C PHE A 102 11.45 3.27 -4.52
N LYS A 103 10.65 3.49 -5.57
CA LYS A 103 10.45 2.51 -6.64
C LYS A 103 11.72 2.13 -7.42
N GLY A 104 12.77 2.95 -7.34
CA GLY A 104 14.07 2.64 -7.94
C GLY A 104 14.93 1.67 -7.13
N ASP A 105 14.57 1.41 -5.87
CA ASP A 105 15.35 0.55 -4.99
C ASP A 105 15.11 -0.94 -5.28
N PRO A 106 16.05 -1.82 -4.90
CA PRO A 106 15.87 -3.26 -5.06
C PRO A 106 14.66 -3.80 -4.34
N GLY A 107 13.94 -4.74 -4.95
CA GLY A 107 12.74 -5.34 -4.37
C GLY A 107 12.97 -6.01 -3.01
N GLY A 108 14.19 -6.47 -2.73
CA GLY A 108 14.54 -7.02 -1.43
C GLY A 108 14.36 -6.03 -0.27
N ALA A 109 14.55 -4.73 -0.54
CA ALA A 109 14.32 -3.70 0.46
C ALA A 109 12.83 -3.60 0.81
N LEU A 110 11.95 -3.70 -0.18
CA LEU A 110 10.50 -3.70 0.04
C LEU A 110 10.07 -4.95 0.82
N VAL A 111 10.59 -6.12 0.46
CA VAL A 111 10.30 -7.37 1.18
C VAL A 111 10.68 -7.25 2.65
N ALA A 112 11.85 -6.70 2.95
CA ALA A 112 12.29 -6.49 4.33
C ALA A 112 11.35 -5.58 5.12
N MET A 113 10.88 -4.48 4.51
CA MET A 113 9.92 -3.57 5.13
C MET A 113 8.58 -4.27 5.40
N ILE A 114 8.10 -5.05 4.45
CA ILE A 114 6.84 -5.79 4.59
C ILE A 114 6.94 -6.80 5.73
N LYS A 115 8.03 -7.56 5.79
CA LYS A 115 8.26 -8.53 6.87
C LYS A 115 8.25 -7.86 8.23
N GLU A 116 8.93 -6.72 8.36
CA GLU A 116 8.98 -5.97 9.60
C GLU A 116 7.57 -5.52 10.04
N GLN A 117 6.81 -4.94 9.11
CA GLN A 117 5.46 -4.44 9.41
C GLN A 117 4.48 -5.57 9.74
N LEU A 118 4.65 -6.75 9.17
CA LEU A 118 3.78 -7.90 9.40
C LEU A 118 4.26 -8.81 10.51
N GLY A 119 5.43 -8.55 11.08
CA GLY A 119 6.01 -9.40 12.14
C GLY A 119 6.46 -10.77 11.65
N LEU A 120 6.95 -10.81 10.42
CA LEU A 120 7.42 -12.05 9.82
C LEU A 120 8.93 -12.25 9.94
#